data_ea6d49b226c45cb64fb284d7f819068a
#
_entry.id   ea6d49b226c45cb64fb284d7f819068a
#
_cell.length_a   1.000
_cell.length_b   1.000
_cell.length_c   1.000
_cell.angle_alpha   90.00
_cell.angle_beta   90.00
_cell.angle_gamma   90.00
#
_symmetry.space_group_name_H-M   'P 1'
#
loop_
_entity.id
_entity.type
_entity.pdbx_description
1 polymer ?
#
loop_
_entity_poly.entity_id
_entity_poly.type
_entity_poly.pdbx_seq_one_letter_code
_entity_poly.pdbx_strand_id
1 'polypeptide(L)'
;MKAFVLFLREVESTHQPAIDAMISAKAYGLDAEMFEGYTPSRADEYIKRENLKPYFPGPKLYKIKWNKGGVRGCMISHLEMWKKCVELDETVVILEHDSVVVSDTWKTPFDQLLHLDKHRFVDPDPDLDKESNVEKLEHYRKGQQQLQGTYGYVVKPETAKRLIRGAYEEGLTAADMFVKDLYCNIQVVTPRAVKVNNQESLTSNRDFYI
;
A
#
# COMPACT_ATOMS: atom_id res chain seq x y z
N MET A 1 -16.74 -2.73 5.30
CA MET A 1 -15.39 -3.29 5.13
C MET A 1 -14.44 -2.45 5.98
N LYS A 2 -13.55 -3.11 6.72
CA LYS A 2 -12.54 -2.45 7.54
C LYS A 2 -11.50 -1.76 6.67
N ALA A 3 -11.06 -0.57 7.07
CA ALA A 3 -9.98 0.15 6.39
C ALA A 3 -8.95 0.66 7.40
N PHE A 4 -7.67 0.47 7.09
CA PHE A 4 -6.56 0.99 7.87
C PHE A 4 -5.94 2.19 7.14
N VAL A 5 -5.85 3.32 7.84
CA VAL A 5 -5.19 4.53 7.34
C VAL A 5 -3.86 4.69 8.05
N LEU A 6 -2.78 4.48 7.30
CA LEU A 6 -1.42 4.56 7.81
C LEU A 6 -1.05 6.00 8.19
N PHE A 7 -0.53 6.20 9.40
CA PHE A 7 0.07 7.45 9.82
C PHE A 7 1.32 7.19 10.68
N LEU A 8 2.16 8.19 10.86
CA LEU A 8 3.34 8.10 11.74
C LEU A 8 3.15 9.05 12.92
N ARG A 9 3.04 8.50 14.14
CA ARG A 9 2.82 9.29 15.35
C ARG A 9 3.88 10.36 15.57
N GLU A 10 5.14 10.03 15.30
CA GLU A 10 6.28 10.93 15.49
C GLU A 10 6.46 11.95 14.36
N VAL A 11 5.63 11.89 13.30
CA VAL A 11 5.72 12.73 12.11
C VAL A 11 4.44 13.53 11.95
N GLU A 12 4.42 14.73 12.54
CA GLU A 12 3.24 15.59 12.60
C GLU A 12 2.62 15.87 11.22
N SER A 13 3.44 16.01 10.19
CA SER A 13 2.97 16.25 8.81
C SER A 13 2.10 15.12 8.24
N THR A 14 2.08 13.94 8.84
CA THR A 14 1.20 12.83 8.43
C THR A 14 -0.16 12.86 9.11
N HIS A 15 -0.34 13.63 10.18
CA HIS A 15 -1.52 13.52 11.04
C HIS A 15 -2.77 14.06 10.35
N GLN A 16 -2.76 15.32 9.90
CA GLN A 16 -3.92 15.91 9.24
C GLN A 16 -4.28 15.19 7.95
N PRO A 17 -3.31 14.86 7.05
CA PRO A 17 -3.61 14.06 5.86
C PRO A 17 -4.26 12.71 6.19
N ALA A 18 -3.79 12.00 7.21
CA ALA A 18 -4.38 10.72 7.60
C ALA A 18 -5.81 10.89 8.17
N ILE A 19 -6.07 11.98 8.89
CA ILE A 19 -7.44 12.33 9.32
C ILE A 19 -8.34 12.57 8.11
N ASP A 20 -7.87 13.33 7.12
CA ASP A 20 -8.62 13.61 5.88
C ASP A 20 -8.86 12.34 5.08
N ALA A 21 -7.87 11.46 4.97
CA ALA A 21 -8.00 10.13 4.37
C ALA A 21 -9.06 9.29 5.09
N MET A 22 -9.04 9.26 6.43
CA MET A 22 -10.02 8.53 7.23
C MET A 22 -11.43 9.10 7.06
N ILE A 23 -11.59 10.43 7.03
CA ILE A 23 -12.87 11.09 6.81
C ILE A 23 -13.42 10.73 5.44
N SER A 24 -12.60 10.82 4.38
CA SER A 24 -13.00 10.45 3.02
C SER A 24 -13.42 8.98 2.93
N ALA A 25 -12.66 8.07 3.55
CA ALA A 25 -12.96 6.65 3.59
C ALA A 25 -14.32 6.37 4.25
N LYS A 26 -14.62 7.02 5.39
CA LYS A 26 -15.90 6.88 6.08
C LYS A 26 -17.05 7.44 5.25
N ALA A 27 -16.85 8.56 4.54
CA ALA A 27 -17.86 9.15 3.66
C ALA A 27 -18.31 8.20 2.54
N TYR A 28 -17.42 7.32 2.09
CA TYR A 28 -17.72 6.27 1.10
C TYR A 28 -18.05 4.91 1.72
N GLY A 29 -18.35 4.84 3.04
CA GLY A 29 -18.89 3.66 3.71
C GLY A 29 -17.87 2.65 4.21
N LEU A 30 -16.59 3.01 4.29
CA LEU A 30 -15.56 2.19 4.91
C LEU A 30 -15.56 2.39 6.44
N ASP A 31 -15.37 1.31 7.19
CA ASP A 31 -15.08 1.34 8.62
C ASP A 31 -13.59 1.65 8.83
N ALA A 32 -13.24 2.93 8.70
CA ALA A 32 -11.85 3.37 8.70
C ALA A 32 -11.35 3.73 10.10
N GLU A 33 -10.14 3.25 10.42
CA GLU A 33 -9.40 3.60 11.62
C GLU A 33 -7.94 3.93 11.30
N MET A 34 -7.31 4.69 12.19
CA MET A 34 -5.90 5.04 12.09
C MET A 34 -5.03 3.82 12.44
N PHE A 35 -4.00 3.57 11.64
CA PHE A 35 -3.00 2.55 11.88
C PHE A 35 -1.63 3.18 12.05
N GLU A 36 -1.03 3.03 13.24
CA GLU A 36 0.29 3.58 13.52
C GLU A 36 1.37 2.79 12.78
N GLY A 37 2.03 3.45 11.86
CA GLY A 37 3.12 2.87 11.08
C GLY A 37 4.48 2.93 11.77
N TYR A 38 5.49 2.50 11.04
CA TYR A 38 6.87 2.39 11.51
C TYR A 38 7.74 3.51 10.95
N THR A 39 8.35 4.28 11.83
CA THR A 39 9.46 5.18 11.47
C THR A 39 10.70 4.37 11.07
N PRO A 40 11.69 4.98 10.41
CA PRO A 40 12.91 4.27 10.00
C PRO A 40 13.60 3.51 11.14
N SER A 41 13.76 4.13 12.30
CA SER A 41 14.41 3.51 13.47
C SER A 41 13.62 2.30 13.99
N ARG A 42 12.31 2.45 14.17
CA ARG A 42 11.42 1.36 14.61
C ARG A 42 11.39 0.21 13.61
N ALA A 43 11.43 0.51 12.31
CA ALA A 43 11.49 -0.51 11.27
C ALA A 43 12.80 -1.28 11.29
N ASP A 44 13.95 -0.61 11.52
CA ASP A 44 15.25 -1.26 11.62
C ASP A 44 15.33 -2.19 12.85
N GLU A 45 14.79 -1.76 13.98
CA GLU A 45 14.66 -2.60 15.19
C GLU A 45 13.76 -3.82 14.93
N TYR A 46 12.64 -3.62 14.26
CA TYR A 46 11.72 -4.69 13.87
C TYR A 46 12.40 -5.72 12.97
N ILE A 47 13.06 -5.27 11.89
CA ILE A 47 13.79 -6.10 10.92
C ILE A 47 14.84 -6.94 11.65
N LYS A 48 15.59 -6.34 12.57
CA LYS A 48 16.60 -7.02 13.38
C LYS A 48 15.98 -8.06 14.33
N ARG A 49 14.91 -7.69 15.05
CA ARG A 49 14.22 -8.57 15.99
C ARG A 49 13.64 -9.81 15.31
N GLU A 50 12.98 -9.62 14.17
CA GLU A 50 12.35 -10.67 13.40
C GLU A 50 13.33 -11.41 12.47
N ASN A 51 14.63 -11.05 12.47
CA ASN A 51 15.67 -11.60 11.60
C ASN A 51 15.28 -11.57 10.10
N LEU A 52 14.57 -10.52 9.68
CA LEU A 52 14.17 -10.34 8.29
C LEU A 52 15.36 -9.87 7.44
N LYS A 53 15.44 -10.35 6.20
CA LYS A 53 16.55 -10.04 5.30
C LYS A 53 16.06 -9.16 4.15
N PRO A 54 16.91 -8.25 3.63
CA PRO A 54 16.58 -7.56 2.39
C PRO A 54 16.67 -8.53 1.20
N TYR A 55 15.77 -8.36 0.25
CA TYR A 55 15.73 -9.13 -0.99
C TYR A 55 15.80 -8.21 -2.21
N PHE A 56 16.74 -8.45 -3.08
CA PHE A 56 16.99 -7.62 -4.26
C PHE A 56 17.06 -8.46 -5.54
N PRO A 57 15.92 -9.01 -6.01
CA PRO A 57 15.90 -9.80 -7.24
C PRO A 57 15.92 -8.87 -8.44
N GLY A 58 17.05 -8.33 -8.83
CA GLY A 58 17.10 -7.52 -10.03
C GLY A 58 17.96 -6.25 -9.96
N PRO A 59 17.57 -5.18 -10.67
CA PRO A 59 18.43 -4.01 -10.88
C PRO A 59 18.88 -3.34 -9.57
N LYS A 60 20.02 -2.67 -9.60
CA LYS A 60 20.56 -1.85 -8.48
C LYS A 60 19.53 -0.92 -7.82
N LEU A 61 18.46 -0.55 -8.53
CA LEU A 61 17.38 0.29 -8.04
C LEU A 61 16.68 -0.28 -6.78
N TYR A 62 16.51 -1.60 -6.69
CA TYR A 62 15.93 -2.25 -5.50
C TYR A 62 16.76 -1.98 -4.26
N LYS A 63 18.07 -2.15 -4.37
CA LYS A 63 19.02 -1.88 -3.28
C LYS A 63 19.06 -0.40 -2.91
N ILE A 64 19.05 0.50 -3.90
CA ILE A 64 19.06 1.95 -3.69
C ILE A 64 17.78 2.39 -2.95
N LYS A 65 16.61 1.93 -3.38
CA LYS A 65 15.35 2.23 -2.70
C LYS A 65 15.35 1.70 -1.26
N TRP A 66 15.77 0.47 -1.04
CA TRP A 66 15.79 -0.16 0.28
C TRP A 66 16.68 0.55 1.30
N ASN A 67 17.77 1.13 0.85
CA ASN A 67 18.68 1.88 1.72
C ASN A 67 18.04 3.15 2.32
N LYS A 68 16.88 3.56 1.81
CA LYS A 68 16.13 4.68 2.36
C LYS A 68 15.31 4.21 3.56
N GLY A 69 15.49 4.87 4.71
CA GLY A 69 14.80 4.51 5.95
C GLY A 69 13.27 4.54 5.81
N GLY A 70 12.72 5.58 5.20
CA GLY A 70 11.28 5.70 4.96
C GLY A 70 10.70 4.54 4.14
N VAL A 71 11.47 3.97 3.20
CA VAL A 71 11.05 2.78 2.43
C VAL A 71 10.95 1.55 3.32
N ARG A 72 11.88 1.37 4.26
CA ARG A 72 11.80 0.27 5.24
C ARG A 72 10.63 0.45 6.20
N GLY A 73 10.42 1.67 6.68
CA GLY A 73 9.26 2.02 7.51
C GLY A 73 7.94 1.70 6.80
N CYS A 74 7.79 2.11 5.56
CA CYS A 74 6.63 1.81 4.72
C CYS A 74 6.44 0.29 4.59
N MET A 75 7.47 -0.46 4.21
CA MET A 75 7.37 -1.92 4.05
C MET A 75 6.94 -2.63 5.34
N ILE A 76 7.53 -2.29 6.48
CA ILE A 76 7.16 -2.90 7.77
C ILE A 76 5.73 -2.52 8.17
N SER A 77 5.32 -1.29 7.91
CA SER A 77 3.93 -0.87 8.16
C SER A 77 2.94 -1.70 7.35
N HIS A 78 3.20 -1.92 6.06
CA HIS A 78 2.37 -2.79 5.23
C HIS A 78 2.38 -4.25 5.70
N LEU A 79 3.53 -4.78 6.09
CA LEU A 79 3.64 -6.14 6.66
C LEU A 79 2.74 -6.31 7.90
N GLU A 80 2.72 -5.32 8.79
CA GLU A 80 1.87 -5.35 9.99
C GLU A 80 0.38 -5.20 9.66
N MET A 81 0.01 -4.38 8.67
CA MET A 81 -1.37 -4.30 8.18
C MET A 81 -1.83 -5.63 7.53
N TRP A 82 -0.94 -6.36 6.83
CA TRP A 82 -1.26 -7.72 6.33
C TRP A 82 -1.45 -8.70 7.48
N LYS A 83 -0.64 -8.62 8.55
CA LYS A 83 -0.84 -9.45 9.75
C LYS A 83 -2.18 -9.14 10.41
N LYS A 84 -2.56 -7.85 10.47
CA LYS A 84 -3.86 -7.45 10.99
C LYS A 84 -5.03 -7.96 10.15
N CYS A 85 -4.90 -7.96 8.83
CA CYS A 85 -5.87 -8.57 7.91
C CYS A 85 -6.06 -10.08 8.20
N VAL A 86 -4.97 -10.80 8.44
CA VAL A 86 -5.02 -12.23 8.78
C VAL A 86 -5.61 -12.46 10.17
N GLU A 87 -5.25 -11.64 11.16
CA GLU A 87 -5.78 -11.71 12.53
C GLU A 87 -7.31 -11.54 12.56
N LEU A 88 -7.82 -10.59 11.78
CA LEU A 88 -9.26 -10.34 11.67
C LEU A 88 -9.98 -11.39 10.82
N ASP A 89 -9.27 -12.12 9.99
CA ASP A 89 -9.80 -13.02 8.95
C ASP A 89 -10.82 -12.32 8.03
N GLU A 90 -10.58 -11.03 7.74
CA GLU A 90 -11.45 -10.18 6.94
C GLU A 90 -10.67 -9.50 5.80
N THR A 91 -11.36 -9.29 4.67
CA THR A 91 -10.86 -8.43 3.60
C THR A 91 -10.76 -6.99 4.11
N VAL A 92 -9.60 -6.36 3.93
CA VAL A 92 -9.34 -5.00 4.41
C VAL A 92 -8.89 -4.08 3.29
N VAL A 93 -9.21 -2.80 3.44
CA VAL A 93 -8.65 -1.70 2.64
C VAL A 93 -7.43 -1.16 3.37
N ILE A 94 -6.34 -0.97 2.66
CA ILE A 94 -5.12 -0.33 3.16
C ILE A 94 -4.94 0.99 2.42
N LEU A 95 -4.80 2.09 3.19
CA LEU A 95 -4.63 3.45 2.69
C LEU A 95 -3.39 4.08 3.33
N GLU A 96 -2.56 4.75 2.55
CA GLU A 96 -1.52 5.62 3.09
C GLU A 96 -2.12 6.98 3.50
N HIS A 97 -1.40 7.74 4.32
CA HIS A 97 -1.87 9.02 4.87
C HIS A 97 -2.24 10.07 3.80
N ASP A 98 -1.61 10.01 2.62
CA ASP A 98 -1.84 10.93 1.50
C ASP A 98 -2.94 10.47 0.54
N SER A 99 -3.71 9.46 0.90
CA SER A 99 -4.79 8.90 0.10
C SER A 99 -6.12 9.61 0.35
N VAL A 100 -6.91 9.79 -0.70
CA VAL A 100 -8.29 10.30 -0.60
C VAL A 100 -9.21 9.35 -1.34
N VAL A 101 -10.20 8.80 -0.63
CA VAL A 101 -11.25 7.98 -1.25
C VAL A 101 -12.20 8.91 -2.00
N VAL A 102 -12.45 8.64 -3.27
CA VAL A 102 -13.22 9.48 -4.19
C VAL A 102 -14.44 8.79 -4.80
N SER A 103 -14.54 7.46 -4.63
CA SER A 103 -15.71 6.70 -5.08
C SER A 103 -15.84 5.40 -4.25
N ASP A 104 -16.96 4.70 -4.42
CA ASP A 104 -17.23 3.42 -3.78
C ASP A 104 -16.94 2.21 -4.68
N THR A 105 -16.20 2.41 -5.75
CA THR A 105 -15.79 1.34 -6.69
C THR A 105 -14.90 0.26 -6.05
N TRP A 106 -14.35 0.53 -4.87
CA TRP A 106 -13.71 -0.49 -4.03
C TRP A 106 -14.64 -1.68 -3.68
N LYS A 107 -15.96 -1.54 -3.85
CA LYS A 107 -16.96 -2.59 -3.65
C LYS A 107 -17.02 -3.59 -4.81
N THR A 108 -16.43 -3.25 -5.95
CA THR A 108 -16.45 -4.11 -7.14
C THR A 108 -15.79 -5.46 -6.84
N PRO A 109 -16.41 -6.58 -7.16
CA PRO A 109 -15.84 -7.90 -6.88
C PRO A 109 -14.48 -8.10 -7.53
N PHE A 110 -13.54 -8.67 -6.78
CA PHE A 110 -12.18 -8.94 -7.22
C PHE A 110 -11.69 -10.29 -6.68
N ASP A 111 -10.57 -10.79 -7.21
CA ASP A 111 -10.07 -12.13 -6.85
C ASP A 111 -9.19 -12.11 -5.58
N GLN A 112 -8.03 -11.47 -5.59
CA GLN A 112 -7.01 -11.59 -4.54
C GLN A 112 -6.56 -10.26 -3.95
N LEU A 113 -6.15 -9.34 -4.81
CA LEU A 113 -5.74 -7.99 -4.45
C LEU A 113 -6.27 -7.01 -5.49
N LEU A 114 -6.88 -5.92 -5.02
CA LEU A 114 -7.43 -4.86 -5.85
C LEU A 114 -6.68 -3.55 -5.61
N HIS A 115 -5.97 -3.06 -6.61
CA HIS A 115 -5.40 -1.72 -6.61
C HIS A 115 -6.49 -0.68 -6.89
N LEU A 116 -6.53 0.40 -6.12
CA LEU A 116 -7.64 1.34 -6.12
C LEU A 116 -7.46 2.55 -7.03
N ASP A 117 -6.33 2.63 -7.74
CA ASP A 117 -6.07 3.71 -8.70
C ASP A 117 -5.21 3.24 -9.89
N LYS A 118 -5.77 3.38 -11.10
CA LYS A 118 -5.06 3.10 -12.36
C LYS A 118 -4.23 4.31 -12.84
N HIS A 119 -4.62 5.52 -12.42
CA HIS A 119 -4.16 6.78 -13.02
C HIS A 119 -3.49 7.72 -12.00
N ARG A 120 -2.58 7.17 -11.20
CA ARG A 120 -1.96 7.79 -10.02
C ARG A 120 -1.74 9.31 -10.05
N PHE A 121 -1.35 9.89 -11.19
CA PHE A 121 -1.01 11.30 -11.31
C PHE A 121 -1.84 12.04 -12.35
N VAL A 122 -2.94 11.45 -12.80
CA VAL A 122 -3.82 12.04 -13.80
C VAL A 122 -5.08 12.54 -13.12
N ASP A 123 -5.37 13.84 -13.24
CA ASP A 123 -6.58 14.44 -12.72
C ASP A 123 -7.12 15.44 -13.77
N PRO A 124 -8.38 15.40 -14.20
CA PRO A 124 -9.41 14.44 -13.73
C PRO A 124 -9.16 13.01 -14.15
N ASP A 125 -9.83 12.05 -13.49
CA ASP A 125 -9.79 10.65 -13.89
C ASP A 125 -10.37 10.49 -15.30
N PRO A 126 -9.61 9.98 -16.29
CA PRO A 126 -10.08 9.81 -17.66
C PRO A 126 -11.19 8.75 -17.78
N ASP A 127 -11.38 7.94 -16.76
CA ASP A 127 -12.35 6.85 -16.71
C ASP A 127 -13.56 7.17 -15.82
N LEU A 128 -13.69 8.43 -15.35
CA LEU A 128 -14.72 8.84 -14.38
C LEU A 128 -16.15 8.48 -14.81
N ASP A 129 -16.44 8.61 -16.10
CA ASP A 129 -17.78 8.36 -16.66
C ASP A 129 -18.03 6.90 -17.06
N LYS A 130 -17.06 6.01 -16.83
CA LYS A 130 -17.19 4.60 -17.15
C LYS A 130 -17.92 3.85 -16.04
N GLU A 131 -18.63 2.78 -16.44
CA GLU A 131 -19.13 1.80 -15.47
C GLU A 131 -17.96 1.16 -14.70
N SER A 132 -18.22 0.83 -13.43
CA SER A 132 -17.22 0.18 -12.58
C SER A 132 -16.82 -1.18 -13.17
N ASN A 133 -15.53 -1.35 -13.37
CA ASN A 133 -14.93 -2.56 -13.90
C ASN A 133 -13.64 -2.91 -13.16
N VAL A 134 -13.31 -4.19 -13.12
CA VAL A 134 -12.05 -4.70 -12.58
C VAL A 134 -11.32 -5.45 -13.68
N GLU A 135 -10.13 -5.01 -13.98
CA GLU A 135 -9.27 -5.64 -14.96
C GLU A 135 -7.97 -6.12 -14.32
N LYS A 136 -7.33 -7.11 -14.96
CA LYS A 136 -6.01 -7.55 -14.53
C LYS A 136 -5.02 -6.40 -14.74
N LEU A 137 -4.21 -6.10 -13.73
CA LEU A 137 -3.17 -5.08 -13.87
C LEU A 137 -2.21 -5.50 -14.99
N GLU A 138 -2.06 -4.65 -16.00
CA GLU A 138 -1.13 -4.91 -17.09
C GLU A 138 0.33 -4.89 -16.61
N HIS A 139 1.18 -5.61 -17.33
CA HIS A 139 2.58 -5.76 -16.97
C HIS A 139 3.31 -4.42 -16.86
N TYR A 140 3.76 -4.12 -15.64
CA TYR A 140 4.61 -2.97 -15.36
C TYR A 140 6.07 -3.42 -15.33
N ARG A 141 6.85 -3.09 -16.37
CA ARG A 141 8.26 -3.45 -16.57
C ARG A 141 8.55 -4.94 -16.76
N LYS A 142 8.99 -5.31 -17.95
CA LYS A 142 9.60 -6.61 -18.31
C LYS A 142 8.79 -7.85 -17.93
N GLY A 143 7.47 -7.79 -18.00
CA GLY A 143 6.64 -8.97 -17.81
C GLY A 143 6.29 -9.30 -16.34
N GLN A 144 6.63 -8.46 -15.35
CA GLN A 144 6.21 -8.63 -13.97
C GLN A 144 5.12 -7.61 -13.60
N GLN A 145 4.01 -8.10 -13.07
CA GLN A 145 3.01 -7.25 -12.43
C GLN A 145 3.49 -6.91 -11.02
N GLN A 146 3.42 -5.63 -10.65
CA GLN A 146 3.64 -5.15 -9.28
C GLN A 146 2.76 -3.94 -9.03
N LEU A 147 2.49 -3.62 -7.77
CA LEU A 147 1.75 -2.41 -7.42
C LEU A 147 2.46 -1.16 -7.93
N GLN A 148 1.67 -0.22 -8.49
CA GLN A 148 2.17 1.09 -8.93
C GLN A 148 2.11 2.13 -7.81
N GLY A 149 2.53 1.76 -6.61
CA GLY A 149 2.40 2.49 -5.37
C GLY A 149 1.48 1.77 -4.39
N THR A 150 1.65 2.03 -3.12
CA THR A 150 0.94 1.35 -2.02
C THR A 150 -0.10 2.24 -1.34
N TYR A 151 -0.38 3.40 -1.92
CA TYR A 151 -1.27 4.41 -1.34
C TYR A 151 -2.73 3.97 -1.17
N GLY A 152 -3.22 2.97 -1.96
CA GLY A 152 -4.57 2.44 -1.78
C GLY A 152 -4.78 1.10 -2.46
N TYR A 153 -5.14 0.06 -1.68
CA TYR A 153 -5.50 -1.25 -2.22
C TYR A 153 -6.36 -2.05 -1.24
N VAL A 154 -7.06 -3.03 -1.77
CA VAL A 154 -7.84 -4.02 -0.99
C VAL A 154 -7.12 -5.36 -1.04
N VAL A 155 -7.01 -6.03 0.10
CA VAL A 155 -6.34 -7.33 0.22
C VAL A 155 -7.21 -8.33 1.00
N LYS A 156 -7.27 -9.57 0.48
CA LYS A 156 -7.93 -10.69 1.16
C LYS A 156 -6.99 -11.41 2.12
N PRO A 157 -7.49 -12.05 3.21
CA PRO A 157 -6.68 -12.76 4.19
C PRO A 157 -5.72 -13.78 3.60
N GLU A 158 -6.17 -14.59 2.65
CA GLU A 158 -5.32 -15.59 2.01
C GLU A 158 -4.19 -14.97 1.17
N THR A 159 -4.42 -13.80 0.59
CA THR A 159 -3.39 -13.04 -0.10
C THR A 159 -2.40 -12.45 0.90
N ALA A 160 -2.88 -11.87 1.99
CA ALA A 160 -2.05 -11.35 3.07
C ALA A 160 -1.15 -12.45 3.66
N LYS A 161 -1.65 -13.67 3.89
CA LYS A 161 -0.84 -14.83 4.33
C LYS A 161 0.31 -15.14 3.37
N ARG A 162 0.07 -15.09 2.04
CA ARG A 162 1.13 -15.31 1.05
C ARG A 162 2.17 -14.21 1.05
N LEU A 163 1.74 -12.94 1.16
CA LEU A 163 2.65 -11.80 1.27
C LEU A 163 3.51 -11.88 2.54
N ILE A 164 2.92 -12.19 3.68
CA ILE A 164 3.64 -12.39 4.94
C ILE A 164 4.66 -13.53 4.80
N ARG A 165 4.25 -14.68 4.27
CA ARG A 165 5.14 -15.81 4.06
C ARG A 165 6.33 -15.42 3.17
N GLY A 166 6.08 -14.76 2.04
CA GLY A 166 7.13 -14.28 1.15
C GLY A 166 8.11 -13.31 1.84
N ALA A 167 7.61 -12.44 2.73
CA ALA A 167 8.45 -11.52 3.51
C ALA A 167 9.43 -12.26 4.44
N TYR A 168 9.01 -13.35 5.05
CA TYR A 168 9.85 -14.15 5.94
C TYR A 168 10.77 -15.16 5.20
N GLU A 169 10.30 -15.76 4.13
CA GLU A 169 11.05 -16.80 3.39
C GLU A 169 12.03 -16.20 2.38
N GLU A 170 11.62 -15.18 1.63
CA GLU A 170 12.43 -14.59 0.56
C GLU A 170 13.13 -13.30 0.98
N GLY A 171 12.54 -12.53 1.90
CA GLY A 171 13.06 -11.25 2.37
C GLY A 171 12.29 -10.04 1.85
N LEU A 172 12.73 -8.84 2.25
CA LEU A 172 12.03 -7.58 2.07
C LEU A 172 12.61 -6.70 0.97
N THR A 173 11.73 -5.98 0.29
CA THR A 173 12.08 -4.84 -0.59
C THR A 173 11.06 -3.71 -0.39
N ALA A 174 11.09 -2.65 -1.20
CA ALA A 174 10.06 -1.61 -1.14
C ALA A 174 8.66 -2.22 -1.34
N ALA A 175 7.66 -1.78 -0.57
CA ALA A 175 6.33 -2.39 -0.55
C ALA A 175 5.67 -2.44 -1.95
N ASP A 176 5.80 -1.36 -2.74
CA ASP A 176 5.32 -1.29 -4.13
C ASP A 176 6.04 -2.27 -5.07
N MET A 177 7.25 -2.68 -4.75
CA MET A 177 8.02 -3.67 -5.50
C MET A 177 7.84 -5.09 -4.95
N PHE A 178 7.45 -5.20 -3.68
CA PHE A 178 7.24 -6.48 -3.02
C PHE A 178 5.92 -7.12 -3.45
N VAL A 179 4.83 -6.34 -3.49
CA VAL A 179 3.53 -6.82 -3.93
C VAL A 179 3.53 -6.99 -5.45
N LYS A 180 3.68 -8.24 -5.90
CA LYS A 180 3.84 -8.62 -7.31
C LYS A 180 3.12 -9.94 -7.61
N ASP A 181 3.04 -10.27 -8.89
CA ASP A 181 2.34 -11.45 -9.42
C ASP A 181 2.86 -12.81 -8.90
N LEU A 182 4.08 -12.82 -8.33
CA LEU A 182 4.61 -14.00 -7.65
C LEU A 182 3.76 -14.41 -6.44
N TYR A 183 3.16 -13.44 -5.74
CA TYR A 183 2.39 -13.69 -4.52
C TYR A 183 0.87 -13.64 -4.74
N CYS A 184 0.41 -12.88 -5.70
CA CYS A 184 -1.02 -12.68 -5.91
C CYS A 184 -1.37 -12.20 -7.31
N ASN A 185 -2.59 -12.51 -7.75
CA ASN A 185 -3.21 -11.85 -8.88
C ASN A 185 -3.58 -10.42 -8.48
N ILE A 186 -2.96 -9.43 -9.16
CA ILE A 186 -3.22 -8.02 -8.93
C ILE A 186 -4.21 -7.54 -9.97
N GLN A 187 -5.31 -7.00 -9.51
CA GLN A 187 -6.34 -6.37 -10.33
C GLN A 187 -6.39 -4.87 -10.03
N VAL A 188 -6.95 -4.09 -10.92
CA VAL A 188 -7.14 -2.65 -10.76
C VAL A 188 -8.58 -2.29 -11.07
N VAL A 189 -9.15 -1.40 -10.25
CA VAL A 189 -10.52 -0.91 -10.47
C VAL A 189 -10.53 0.34 -11.34
N THR A 190 -11.57 0.48 -12.14
CA THR A 190 -11.86 1.63 -13.01
C THR A 190 -13.35 1.98 -12.86
N PRO A 191 -13.75 3.25 -12.66
CA PRO A 191 -12.90 4.39 -12.29
C PRO A 191 -12.24 4.20 -10.93
N ARG A 192 -11.20 4.98 -10.65
CA ARG A 192 -10.45 4.86 -9.40
C ARG A 192 -11.32 5.06 -8.16
N ALA A 193 -11.05 4.29 -7.12
CA ALA A 193 -11.65 4.50 -5.80
C ALA A 193 -10.86 5.47 -4.93
N VAL A 194 -9.55 5.60 -5.19
CA VAL A 194 -8.62 6.40 -4.40
C VAL A 194 -7.80 7.27 -5.33
N LYS A 195 -7.50 8.49 -4.91
CA LYS A 195 -6.46 9.35 -5.50
C LYS A 195 -5.43 9.75 -4.44
N VAL A 196 -4.22 10.01 -4.89
CA VAL A 196 -3.17 10.59 -4.04
C VAL A 196 -3.41 12.08 -3.92
N ASN A 197 -3.46 12.59 -2.70
CA ASN A 197 -3.42 14.02 -2.45
C ASN A 197 -1.98 14.49 -2.66
N ASN A 198 -1.76 15.56 -3.46
CA ASN A 198 -0.43 16.05 -3.88
C ASN A 198 0.44 16.56 -2.71
N GLN A 199 0.62 15.74 -1.70
CA GLN A 199 1.53 16.01 -0.58
C GLN A 199 2.87 15.31 -0.83
N GLU A 200 3.96 15.89 -0.31
CA GLU A 200 5.28 15.31 -0.44
C GLU A 200 5.33 13.90 0.15
N SER A 201 5.65 12.92 -0.70
CA SER A 201 5.83 11.55 -0.27
C SER A 201 7.00 11.43 0.70
N LEU A 202 6.76 10.92 1.91
CA LEU A 202 7.79 10.72 2.93
C LEU A 202 8.89 9.75 2.47
N THR A 203 8.58 8.82 1.57
CA THR A 203 9.57 7.89 1.01
C THR A 203 10.45 8.54 -0.05
N SER A 204 10.05 9.69 -0.60
CA SER A 204 10.78 10.45 -1.62
C SER A 204 11.53 11.64 -1.03
N ASN A 205 11.14 12.13 0.14
CA ASN A 205 11.74 13.28 0.77
C ASN A 205 13.15 12.96 1.29
N ARG A 206 14.16 13.78 0.91
CA ARG A 206 15.57 13.55 1.27
C ARG A 206 15.83 13.78 2.77
N ASP A 207 15.03 14.61 3.42
CA ASP A 207 15.22 15.00 4.82
C ASP A 207 14.70 13.94 5.83
N PHE A 208 14.03 12.90 5.35
CA PHE A 208 13.54 11.77 6.15
C PHE A 208 14.61 10.66 6.36
N TYR A 209 15.88 10.98 6.09
CA TYR A 209 16.99 10.00 6.11
C TYR A 209 17.92 10.12 7.32
N ILE A 210 17.55 10.88 8.35
CA ILE A 210 18.34 11.05 9.58
C ILE A 210 17.89 10.03 10.63
#